data_52020e329ca858a3e249ab7e4a3ecaa5
#
_entry.id   52020e329ca858a3e249ab7e4a3ecaa5
#
_cell.length_a   1.000
_cell.length_b   1.000
_cell.length_c   1.000
_cell.angle_alpha   90.00
_cell.angle_beta   90.00
_cell.angle_gamma   90.00
#
_symmetry.space_group_name_H-M   'P 1'
#
loop_
_entity.id
_entity.type
_entity.pdbx_description
1 polymer ?
#
loop_
_entity_poly.entity_id
_entity_poly.type
_entity_poly.pdbx_seq_one_letter_code
_entity_poly.pdbx_strand_id
1 'polypeptide(L)'
;QFWVHTEHIGHLGFLEKIFITPMNHRIHHAKNKEYIDANYGGVFIIWDRMFGTYTPQREDLKPVYGTATPLNSWNPIWANFQVFSIMVKDTIKTKLWKDKFKVWFAETYWRPEDCIEKKDPKDFYKKFNPTISIDIKVFSVTQILFTTTVFNLVLINAPLLSYFEICLFGISLVSLASLTGYLMHGKRISYLLILFFSLFSILVIFTYNPINMSLISSKLLLAQHCCNVITVTGILFFQSLSNIRILKT
;
A
#
# COMPACT_ATOMS: atom_id res chain seq x y z
N GLN A 1 11.73 -14.94 -9.15
CA GLN A 1 10.24 -14.93 -9.22
C GLN A 1 9.67 -13.73 -10.00
N PHE A 2 10.42 -12.66 -10.24
CA PHE A 2 9.89 -11.48 -10.96
C PHE A 2 9.32 -11.82 -12.35
N TRP A 3 9.96 -12.70 -13.10
CA TRP A 3 9.56 -13.06 -14.47
C TRP A 3 8.18 -13.72 -14.59
N VAL A 4 7.66 -14.35 -13.54
CA VAL A 4 6.32 -14.98 -13.55
C VAL A 4 5.17 -13.97 -13.48
N HIS A 5 5.47 -12.69 -13.12
CA HIS A 5 4.49 -11.62 -13.00
C HIS A 5 4.33 -10.83 -14.32
N THR A 6 4.08 -11.52 -15.43
CA THR A 6 3.88 -10.90 -16.74
C THR A 6 2.72 -11.52 -17.50
N GLU A 7 2.05 -10.70 -18.31
CA GLU A 7 1.02 -11.16 -19.26
C GLU A 7 1.59 -11.43 -20.67
N HIS A 8 2.85 -11.01 -20.92
CA HIS A 8 3.46 -11.12 -22.25
C HIS A 8 3.92 -12.54 -22.62
N ILE A 9 4.07 -13.41 -21.61
CA ILE A 9 4.45 -14.80 -21.84
C ILE A 9 3.19 -15.66 -21.84
N GLY A 10 2.94 -16.31 -22.97
CA GLY A 10 1.83 -17.25 -23.15
C GLY A 10 2.14 -18.65 -22.62
N HIS A 11 1.51 -19.64 -23.22
CA HIS A 11 1.65 -21.06 -22.85
C HIS A 11 3.06 -21.58 -23.16
N LEU A 12 3.72 -22.18 -22.16
CA LEU A 12 5.08 -22.73 -22.25
C LEU A 12 5.11 -24.28 -22.39
N GLY A 13 3.99 -24.87 -22.82
CA GLY A 13 3.91 -26.30 -23.12
C GLY A 13 4.19 -27.18 -21.92
N PHE A 14 5.16 -28.11 -22.08
CA PHE A 14 5.51 -29.09 -21.04
C PHE A 14 5.99 -28.44 -19.72
N LEU A 15 6.62 -27.27 -19.79
CA LEU A 15 7.13 -26.60 -18.58
C LEU A 15 6.02 -26.26 -17.58
N GLU A 16 4.80 -26.04 -18.03
CA GLU A 16 3.64 -25.77 -17.16
C GLU A 16 3.13 -26.98 -16.40
N LYS A 17 3.64 -28.17 -16.70
CA LYS A 17 3.33 -29.38 -15.93
C LYS A 17 4.22 -29.52 -14.69
N ILE A 18 5.39 -28.86 -14.70
CA ILE A 18 6.43 -28.98 -13.67
C ILE A 18 6.61 -27.68 -12.89
N PHE A 19 6.69 -26.55 -13.61
CA PHE A 19 7.03 -25.25 -13.03
C PHE A 19 5.83 -24.32 -12.93
N ILE A 20 5.92 -23.38 -11.98
CA ILE A 20 5.06 -22.19 -11.96
C ILE A 20 5.53 -21.26 -13.08
N THR A 21 4.75 -21.23 -14.15
CA THR A 21 4.92 -20.32 -15.29
C THR A 21 4.10 -19.05 -15.08
N PRO A 22 4.30 -18.00 -15.89
CA PRO A 22 3.44 -16.81 -15.83
C PRO A 22 1.95 -17.13 -15.98
N MET A 23 1.60 -18.13 -16.80
CA MET A 23 0.21 -18.56 -16.96
C MET A 23 -0.37 -19.17 -15.68
N ASN A 24 0.38 -20.05 -15.01
CA ASN A 24 -0.03 -20.65 -13.75
C ASN A 24 -0.11 -19.61 -12.63
N HIS A 25 0.85 -18.67 -12.58
CA HIS A 25 0.95 -17.65 -11.54
C HIS A 25 -0.12 -16.56 -11.65
N ARG A 26 -0.57 -16.24 -12.87
CA ARG A 26 -1.71 -15.33 -13.08
C ARG A 26 -2.99 -15.81 -12.40
N ILE A 27 -3.22 -17.11 -12.38
CA ILE A 27 -4.36 -17.71 -11.69
C ILE A 27 -4.25 -17.52 -10.18
N HIS A 28 -3.04 -17.71 -9.61
CA HIS A 28 -2.80 -17.43 -8.19
C HIS A 28 -3.16 -15.99 -7.78
N HIS A 29 -2.88 -15.02 -8.65
CA HIS A 29 -3.20 -13.62 -8.42
C HIS A 29 -4.62 -13.20 -8.83
N ALA A 30 -5.41 -14.12 -9.37
CA ALA A 30 -6.75 -13.80 -9.82
C ALA A 30 -7.77 -13.88 -8.67
N LYS A 31 -8.71 -12.94 -8.65
CA LYS A 31 -9.81 -12.90 -7.69
C LYS A 31 -11.16 -13.40 -8.26
N ASN A 32 -11.16 -13.95 -9.46
CA ASN A 32 -12.33 -14.65 -10.00
C ASN A 32 -12.69 -15.82 -9.09
N LYS A 33 -13.95 -16.08 -8.85
CA LYS A 33 -14.40 -17.16 -7.95
C LYS A 33 -13.84 -18.53 -8.34
N GLU A 34 -13.67 -18.75 -9.64
CA GLU A 34 -13.17 -19.99 -10.24
C GLU A 34 -11.65 -20.18 -10.05
N TYR A 35 -10.94 -19.11 -9.68
CA TYR A 35 -9.48 -19.09 -9.53
C TYR A 35 -9.01 -18.85 -8.09
N ILE A 36 -9.92 -18.49 -7.18
CA ILE A 36 -9.57 -18.27 -5.77
C ILE A 36 -9.02 -19.56 -5.18
N ASP A 37 -8.01 -19.43 -4.33
CA ASP A 37 -7.35 -20.51 -3.60
C ASP A 37 -6.71 -21.58 -4.50
N ALA A 38 -6.10 -21.14 -5.61
CA ALA A 38 -5.44 -22.00 -6.57
C ALA A 38 -3.96 -21.63 -6.78
N ASN A 39 -3.19 -22.61 -7.24
CA ASN A 39 -1.80 -22.49 -7.72
C ASN A 39 -0.85 -21.83 -6.69
N TYR A 40 -0.77 -22.38 -5.50
CA TYR A 40 0.05 -21.86 -4.39
C TYR A 40 1.56 -22.08 -4.55
N GLY A 41 1.98 -22.97 -5.44
CA GLY A 41 3.38 -23.31 -5.63
C GLY A 41 4.25 -22.06 -5.93
N GLY A 42 5.43 -21.98 -5.32
CA GLY A 42 6.37 -20.87 -5.58
C GLY A 42 7.25 -21.10 -6.80
N VAL A 43 7.67 -22.35 -7.04
CA VAL A 43 8.55 -22.76 -8.16
C VAL A 43 7.95 -23.93 -8.93
N PHE A 44 7.43 -24.93 -8.23
CA PHE A 44 6.90 -26.16 -8.82
C PHE A 44 5.39 -26.25 -8.69
N ILE A 45 4.69 -26.35 -9.81
CA ILE A 45 3.24 -26.57 -9.87
C ILE A 45 2.85 -28.02 -9.50
N ILE A 46 3.83 -28.91 -9.41
CA ILE A 46 3.63 -30.32 -9.04
C ILE A 46 2.96 -30.41 -7.67
N TRP A 47 3.29 -29.54 -6.73
CA TRP A 47 2.67 -29.51 -5.41
C TRP A 47 1.18 -29.24 -5.48
N ASP A 48 0.76 -28.27 -6.30
CA ASP A 48 -0.66 -27.96 -6.50
C ASP A 48 -1.42 -29.15 -7.10
N ARG A 49 -0.79 -29.88 -8.02
CA ARG A 49 -1.38 -31.10 -8.60
C ARG A 49 -1.51 -32.20 -7.56
N MET A 50 -0.51 -32.37 -6.68
CA MET A 50 -0.53 -33.38 -5.63
C MET A 50 -1.57 -33.08 -4.55
N PHE A 51 -1.74 -31.81 -4.18
CA PHE A 51 -2.66 -31.38 -3.14
C PHE A 51 -4.03 -30.92 -3.65
N GLY A 52 -4.28 -31.02 -4.95
CA GLY A 52 -5.58 -30.71 -5.55
C GLY A 52 -5.91 -29.21 -5.66
N THR A 53 -4.90 -28.34 -5.53
CA THR A 53 -5.06 -26.87 -5.63
C THR A 53 -4.72 -26.33 -7.03
N TYR A 54 -4.39 -27.21 -7.98
CA TYR A 54 -4.11 -26.83 -9.36
C TYR A 54 -5.37 -26.43 -10.13
N THR A 55 -5.36 -25.24 -10.68
CA THR A 55 -6.40 -24.73 -11.59
C THR A 55 -5.76 -24.15 -12.85
N PRO A 56 -6.10 -24.67 -14.04
CA PRO A 56 -5.60 -24.14 -15.30
C PRO A 56 -6.30 -22.82 -15.65
N GLN A 57 -5.61 -21.96 -16.41
CA GLN A 57 -6.24 -20.78 -17.00
C GLN A 57 -7.26 -21.24 -18.08
N ARG A 58 -8.49 -20.73 -18.00
CA ARG A 58 -9.55 -20.95 -18.98
C ARG A 58 -9.46 -19.88 -20.06
N GLU A 59 -9.71 -20.24 -21.31
CA GLU A 59 -9.72 -19.32 -22.46
C GLU A 59 -10.90 -18.35 -22.42
N ASP A 60 -12.07 -18.83 -21.93
CA ASP A 60 -13.31 -18.08 -21.84
C ASP A 60 -13.35 -17.14 -20.61
N LEU A 61 -12.42 -17.28 -19.65
CA LEU A 61 -12.42 -16.51 -18.40
C LEU A 61 -11.07 -15.83 -18.15
N LYS A 62 -10.99 -14.54 -18.47
CA LYS A 62 -9.78 -13.75 -18.20
C LYS A 62 -9.55 -13.56 -16.71
N PRO A 63 -8.31 -13.72 -16.21
CA PRO A 63 -7.97 -13.43 -14.84
C PRO A 63 -8.21 -11.93 -14.53
N VAL A 64 -8.86 -11.66 -13.40
CA VAL A 64 -9.01 -10.31 -12.84
C VAL A 64 -8.18 -10.26 -11.57
N TYR A 65 -7.10 -9.49 -11.58
CA TYR A 65 -6.13 -9.49 -10.50
C TYR A 65 -6.60 -8.72 -9.28
N GLY A 66 -6.16 -9.17 -8.13
CA GLY A 66 -6.40 -8.54 -6.84
C GLY A 66 -6.66 -9.55 -5.73
N THR A 67 -6.99 -9.05 -4.57
CA THR A 67 -7.36 -9.84 -3.40
C THR A 67 -8.88 -9.93 -3.27
N ALA A 68 -9.39 -10.99 -2.62
CA ALA A 68 -10.81 -11.16 -2.34
C ALA A 68 -11.41 -9.98 -1.55
N THR A 69 -10.60 -9.37 -0.67
CA THR A 69 -10.95 -8.12 0.02
C THR A 69 -10.05 -7.00 -0.52
N PRO A 70 -10.55 -6.16 -1.44
CA PRO A 70 -9.72 -5.12 -2.04
C PRO A 70 -9.26 -4.11 -0.99
N LEU A 71 -7.99 -3.72 -1.04
CA LEU A 71 -7.41 -2.73 -0.13
C LEU A 71 -8.04 -1.33 -0.34
N ASN A 72 -8.26 -0.93 -1.58
CA ASN A 72 -8.78 0.37 -1.98
C ASN A 72 -8.09 1.56 -1.28
N SER A 73 -6.77 1.46 -1.11
CA SER A 73 -5.97 2.46 -0.41
C SER A 73 -4.53 2.47 -0.88
N TRP A 74 -3.93 3.64 -0.91
CA TRP A 74 -2.50 3.85 -1.10
C TRP A 74 -1.75 4.05 0.23
N ASN A 75 -2.47 3.97 1.36
CA ASN A 75 -1.87 4.16 2.68
C ASN A 75 -1.19 2.86 3.16
N PRO A 76 0.14 2.85 3.38
CA PRO A 76 0.88 1.65 3.78
C PRO A 76 0.50 1.16 5.19
N ILE A 77 0.14 2.04 6.12
CA ILE A 77 -0.34 1.62 7.44
C ILE A 77 -1.65 0.86 7.28
N TRP A 78 -2.60 1.40 6.50
CA TRP A 78 -3.86 0.71 6.24
C TRP A 78 -3.65 -0.64 5.54
N ALA A 79 -2.72 -0.72 4.59
CA ALA A 79 -2.39 -1.96 3.91
C ALA A 79 -1.97 -3.08 4.87
N ASN A 80 -1.24 -2.73 5.94
CA ASN A 80 -0.79 -3.70 6.94
C ASN A 80 -1.85 -4.01 8.01
N PHE A 81 -2.71 -3.05 8.33
CA PHE A 81 -3.68 -3.18 9.44
C PHE A 81 -5.12 -3.40 9.00
N GLN A 82 -5.42 -3.46 7.71
CA GLN A 82 -6.79 -3.60 7.20
C GLN A 82 -7.48 -4.85 7.76
N VAL A 83 -6.84 -6.02 7.62
CA VAL A 83 -7.41 -7.29 8.06
C VAL A 83 -7.62 -7.30 9.57
N PHE A 84 -6.60 -6.89 10.34
CA PHE A 84 -6.71 -6.76 11.78
C PHE A 84 -7.86 -5.83 12.19
N SER A 85 -8.00 -4.67 11.52
CA SER A 85 -9.07 -3.73 11.77
C SER A 85 -10.46 -4.30 11.47
N ILE A 86 -10.58 -5.15 10.45
CA ILE A 86 -11.82 -5.87 10.14
C ILE A 86 -12.13 -6.86 11.27
N MET A 87 -11.16 -7.66 11.71
CA MET A 87 -11.33 -8.61 12.80
C MET A 87 -11.78 -7.93 14.09
N VAL A 88 -11.13 -6.82 14.47
CA VAL A 88 -11.54 -6.03 15.65
C VAL A 88 -12.97 -5.52 15.51
N LYS A 89 -13.33 -4.96 14.34
CA LYS A 89 -14.69 -4.47 14.08
C LYS A 89 -15.73 -5.59 14.16
N ASP A 90 -15.45 -6.75 13.58
CA ASP A 90 -16.35 -7.89 13.61
C ASP A 90 -16.52 -8.43 15.04
N THR A 91 -15.42 -8.51 15.82
CA THR A 91 -15.48 -8.88 17.25
C THR A 91 -16.38 -7.94 18.07
N ILE A 92 -16.34 -6.63 17.78
CA ILE A 92 -17.18 -5.65 18.47
C ILE A 92 -18.64 -5.74 18.00
N LYS A 93 -18.87 -5.85 16.70
CA LYS A 93 -20.20 -5.75 16.07
C LYS A 93 -21.05 -7.00 16.23
N THR A 94 -20.44 -8.20 16.16
CA THR A 94 -21.22 -9.45 16.23
C THR A 94 -21.97 -9.59 17.55
N LYS A 95 -23.21 -10.06 17.47
CA LYS A 95 -24.08 -10.28 18.64
C LYS A 95 -23.76 -11.60 19.35
N LEU A 96 -23.17 -12.57 18.66
CA LEU A 96 -22.91 -13.91 19.17
C LEU A 96 -21.56 -13.98 19.88
N TRP A 97 -21.56 -14.25 21.19
CA TRP A 97 -20.32 -14.37 21.98
C TRP A 97 -19.33 -15.40 21.41
N LYS A 98 -19.81 -16.56 20.94
CA LYS A 98 -18.97 -17.56 20.28
C LYS A 98 -18.23 -17.00 19.07
N ASP A 99 -18.86 -16.11 18.31
CA ASP A 99 -18.29 -15.54 17.10
C ASP A 99 -17.24 -14.47 17.41
N LYS A 100 -17.36 -13.77 18.55
CA LYS A 100 -16.33 -12.85 19.05
C LYS A 100 -14.97 -13.53 19.25
N PHE A 101 -14.99 -14.78 19.73
CA PHE A 101 -13.77 -15.58 19.87
C PHE A 101 -13.37 -16.22 18.54
N LYS A 102 -14.34 -16.75 17.80
CA LYS A 102 -14.09 -17.45 16.54
C LYS A 102 -13.40 -16.58 15.48
N VAL A 103 -13.68 -15.27 15.43
CA VAL A 103 -13.00 -14.30 14.52
C VAL A 103 -11.47 -14.42 14.59
N TRP A 104 -10.90 -14.73 15.75
CA TRP A 104 -9.45 -14.75 15.96
C TRP A 104 -8.77 -16.07 15.60
N PHE A 105 -9.55 -17.15 15.47
CA PHE A 105 -9.03 -18.51 15.30
C PHE A 105 -9.64 -19.24 14.09
N ALA A 106 -10.61 -18.64 13.41
CA ALA A 106 -11.23 -19.23 12.24
C ALA A 106 -10.31 -19.14 11.01
N GLU A 107 -10.69 -19.86 9.97
CA GLU A 107 -10.03 -19.80 8.66
C GLU A 107 -10.00 -18.36 8.10
N THR A 108 -8.97 -18.05 7.35
CA THR A 108 -8.84 -16.78 6.61
C THR A 108 -10.10 -16.57 5.77
N TYR A 109 -10.72 -15.42 5.77
CA TYR A 109 -12.01 -15.07 5.14
C TYR A 109 -13.27 -15.41 5.91
N TRP A 110 -13.22 -16.21 6.98
CA TRP A 110 -14.41 -16.41 7.79
C TRP A 110 -14.81 -15.10 8.49
N ARG A 111 -16.10 -14.77 8.44
CA ARG A 111 -16.68 -13.62 9.15
C ARG A 111 -18.02 -14.01 9.75
N PRO A 112 -18.41 -13.40 10.89
CA PRO A 112 -19.76 -13.59 11.43
C PRO A 112 -20.82 -13.20 10.39
N GLU A 113 -21.89 -13.97 10.28
CA GLU A 113 -22.96 -13.73 9.29
C GLU A 113 -23.60 -12.35 9.45
N ASP A 114 -23.76 -11.88 10.70
CA ASP A 114 -24.30 -10.56 11.03
C ASP A 114 -23.34 -9.39 10.75
N CYS A 115 -22.09 -9.68 10.39
CA CYS A 115 -21.07 -8.70 10.02
C CYS A 115 -20.78 -8.66 8.52
N ILE A 116 -21.34 -9.60 7.73
CA ILE A 116 -21.11 -9.64 6.27
C ILE A 116 -21.93 -8.53 5.60
N GLU A 117 -21.24 -7.57 5.01
CA GLU A 117 -21.85 -6.54 4.18
C GLU A 117 -22.16 -7.09 2.78
N LYS A 118 -23.41 -6.94 2.35
CA LYS A 118 -23.79 -7.25 0.96
C LYS A 118 -23.18 -6.19 0.05
N LYS A 119 -22.11 -6.53 -0.67
CA LYS A 119 -21.49 -5.66 -1.68
C LYS A 119 -22.10 -5.95 -3.05
N ASP A 120 -22.22 -4.90 -3.88
CA ASP A 120 -22.60 -5.10 -5.28
C ASP A 120 -21.50 -5.95 -5.97
N PRO A 121 -21.86 -7.04 -6.66
CA PRO A 121 -20.92 -7.83 -7.42
C PRO A 121 -20.07 -7.01 -8.42
N LYS A 122 -20.61 -5.91 -8.94
CA LYS A 122 -19.90 -5.00 -9.84
C LYS A 122 -18.73 -4.28 -9.18
N ASP A 123 -18.83 -3.95 -7.90
CA ASP A 123 -17.76 -3.28 -7.15
C ASP A 123 -16.58 -4.19 -6.89
N PHE A 124 -16.78 -5.50 -6.90
CA PHE A 124 -15.71 -6.48 -6.73
C PHE A 124 -14.66 -6.40 -7.86
N TYR A 125 -15.11 -6.13 -9.10
CA TYR A 125 -14.22 -6.05 -10.26
C TYR A 125 -13.69 -4.65 -10.54
N LYS A 126 -14.18 -3.63 -9.83
CA LYS A 126 -13.76 -2.25 -10.04
C LYS A 126 -12.32 -2.04 -9.57
N LYS A 127 -11.47 -1.55 -10.48
CA LYS A 127 -10.10 -1.18 -10.15
C LYS A 127 -10.08 0.11 -9.32
N PHE A 128 -9.37 0.09 -8.20
CA PHE A 128 -9.13 1.30 -7.41
C PHE A 128 -8.20 2.24 -8.17
N ASN A 129 -8.75 3.35 -8.66
CA ASN A 129 -7.99 4.37 -9.41
C ASN A 129 -8.64 5.74 -9.18
N PRO A 130 -8.37 6.41 -8.05
CA PRO A 130 -8.89 7.74 -7.77
C PRO A 130 -8.42 8.74 -8.83
N THR A 131 -9.31 9.61 -9.26
CA THR A 131 -8.94 10.74 -10.12
C THR A 131 -8.24 11.81 -9.27
N ILE A 132 -6.97 12.07 -9.58
CA ILE A 132 -6.15 13.05 -8.89
C ILE A 132 -5.55 14.04 -9.90
N SER A 133 -5.35 15.27 -9.47
CA SER A 133 -4.75 16.35 -10.26
C SER A 133 -3.26 16.10 -10.50
N ILE A 134 -2.72 16.77 -11.51
CA ILE A 134 -1.31 16.60 -11.91
C ILE A 134 -0.33 17.03 -10.81
N ASP A 135 -0.67 18.08 -10.06
CA ASP A 135 0.13 18.55 -8.92
C ASP A 135 0.28 17.46 -7.85
N ILE A 136 -0.82 16.75 -7.53
CA ILE A 136 -0.79 15.59 -6.61
C ILE A 136 0.11 14.48 -7.16
N LYS A 137 0.00 14.16 -8.45
CA LYS A 137 0.82 13.12 -9.08
C LYS A 137 2.30 13.44 -8.99
N VAL A 138 2.69 14.64 -9.42
CA VAL A 138 4.09 15.08 -9.40
C VAL A 138 4.64 15.10 -7.98
N PHE A 139 3.91 15.71 -7.05
CA PHE A 139 4.30 15.75 -5.65
C PHE A 139 4.47 14.34 -5.07
N SER A 140 3.51 13.44 -5.32
CA SER A 140 3.57 12.06 -4.79
C SER A 140 4.76 11.27 -5.35
N VAL A 141 5.05 11.40 -6.65
CA VAL A 141 6.23 10.76 -7.25
C VAL A 141 7.52 11.29 -6.60
N THR A 142 7.63 12.60 -6.42
CA THR A 142 8.78 13.21 -5.74
C THR A 142 8.93 12.67 -4.31
N GLN A 143 7.84 12.58 -3.55
CA GLN A 143 7.85 12.00 -2.19
C GLN A 143 8.30 10.54 -2.18
N ILE A 144 7.81 9.72 -3.11
CA ILE A 144 8.20 8.30 -3.20
C ILE A 144 9.71 8.20 -3.47
N LEU A 145 10.24 8.97 -4.42
CA LEU A 145 11.67 8.96 -4.75
C LEU A 145 12.53 9.37 -3.54
N PHE A 146 12.20 10.47 -2.85
CA PHE A 146 12.92 10.90 -1.65
C PHE A 146 12.84 9.85 -0.54
N THR A 147 11.63 9.39 -0.21
CA THR A 147 11.41 8.42 0.86
C THR A 147 12.18 7.12 0.60
N THR A 148 12.14 6.61 -0.65
CA THR A 148 12.90 5.40 -1.03
C THR A 148 14.40 5.62 -0.94
N THR A 149 14.90 6.79 -1.37
CA THR A 149 16.34 7.10 -1.29
C THR A 149 16.80 7.20 0.16
N VAL A 150 16.06 7.92 1.01
CA VAL A 150 16.39 8.02 2.44
C VAL A 150 16.33 6.65 3.10
N PHE A 151 15.32 5.83 2.81
CA PHE A 151 15.20 4.47 3.35
C PHE A 151 16.42 3.60 3.01
N ASN A 152 16.84 3.57 1.74
CA ASN A 152 18.03 2.80 1.34
C ASN A 152 19.30 3.30 2.03
N LEU A 153 19.49 4.60 2.18
CA LEU A 153 20.63 5.16 2.89
C LEU A 153 20.61 4.87 4.39
N VAL A 154 19.43 4.83 5.00
CA VAL A 154 19.27 4.39 6.40
C VAL A 154 19.68 2.93 6.55
N LEU A 155 19.27 2.05 5.63
CA LEU A 155 19.68 0.64 5.65
C LEU A 155 21.22 0.49 5.53
N ILE A 156 21.85 1.23 4.61
CA ILE A 156 23.31 1.19 4.43
C ILE A 156 24.03 1.71 5.69
N ASN A 157 23.50 2.76 6.33
CA ASN A 157 24.10 3.38 7.50
C ASN A 157 23.62 2.76 8.83
N ALA A 158 22.73 1.76 8.80
CA ALA A 158 22.16 1.16 10.00
C ALA A 158 23.19 0.74 11.08
N PRO A 159 24.38 0.20 10.73
CA PRO A 159 25.41 -0.13 11.73
C PRO A 159 25.99 1.08 12.47
N LEU A 160 25.82 2.29 11.93
CA LEU A 160 26.32 3.57 12.48
C LEU A 160 25.24 4.33 13.26
N LEU A 161 24.00 3.86 13.22
CA LEU A 161 22.85 4.50 13.85
C LEU A 161 22.48 3.81 15.16
N SER A 162 22.10 4.60 16.15
CA SER A 162 21.48 4.09 17.36
C SER A 162 20.05 3.58 17.05
N TYR A 163 19.52 2.66 17.87
CA TYR A 163 18.14 2.19 17.75
C TYR A 163 17.12 3.35 17.80
N PHE A 164 17.40 4.37 18.59
CA PHE A 164 16.54 5.56 18.68
C PHE A 164 16.50 6.32 17.35
N GLU A 165 17.66 6.54 16.71
CA GLU A 165 17.71 7.18 15.39
C GLU A 165 16.98 6.36 14.32
N ILE A 166 17.15 5.03 14.31
CA ILE A 166 16.44 4.14 13.38
C ILE A 166 14.92 4.26 13.58
N CYS A 167 14.44 4.31 14.82
CA CYS A 167 13.03 4.53 15.12
C CYS A 167 12.53 5.88 14.62
N LEU A 168 13.29 6.96 14.81
CA LEU A 168 12.93 8.30 14.32
C LEU A 168 12.84 8.34 12.78
N PHE A 169 13.82 7.76 12.07
CA PHE A 169 13.76 7.61 10.62
C PHE A 169 12.52 6.80 10.21
N GLY A 170 12.27 5.67 10.85
CA GLY A 170 11.12 4.81 10.58
C GLY A 170 9.80 5.55 10.73
N ILE A 171 9.60 6.25 11.85
CA ILE A 171 8.40 7.07 12.10
C ILE A 171 8.24 8.14 11.02
N SER A 172 9.33 8.85 10.68
CA SER A 172 9.29 9.92 9.67
C SER A 172 8.91 9.36 8.29
N LEU A 173 9.57 8.30 7.84
CA LEU A 173 9.33 7.70 6.51
C LEU A 173 7.92 7.11 6.39
N VAL A 174 7.46 6.38 7.41
CA VAL A 174 6.11 5.79 7.45
C VAL A 174 5.04 6.88 7.48
N SER A 175 5.26 7.96 8.24
CA SER A 175 4.33 9.09 8.31
C SER A 175 4.23 9.81 6.95
N LEU A 176 5.35 10.13 6.32
CA LEU A 176 5.36 10.77 4.99
C LEU A 176 4.73 9.87 3.92
N ALA A 177 5.03 8.58 3.90
CA ALA A 177 4.42 7.63 2.99
C ALA A 177 2.90 7.54 3.19
N SER A 178 2.44 7.53 4.44
CA SER A 178 1.01 7.47 4.78
C SER A 178 0.27 8.73 4.38
N LEU A 179 0.84 9.91 4.66
CA LEU A 179 0.26 11.20 4.27
C LEU A 179 0.22 11.37 2.75
N THR A 180 1.26 10.91 2.05
CA THR A 180 1.29 10.85 0.57
C THR A 180 0.20 9.90 0.05
N GLY A 181 0.02 8.74 0.67
CA GLY A 181 -1.07 7.83 0.36
C GLY A 181 -2.46 8.48 0.50
N TYR A 182 -2.70 9.22 1.57
CA TYR A 182 -3.95 10.00 1.74
C TYR A 182 -4.12 11.07 0.68
N LEU A 183 -3.05 11.75 0.29
CA LEU A 183 -3.07 12.74 -0.78
C LEU A 183 -3.47 12.10 -2.11
N MET A 184 -2.96 10.90 -2.41
CA MET A 184 -3.31 10.11 -3.59
C MET A 184 -4.77 9.62 -3.60
N HIS A 185 -5.51 9.72 -2.50
CA HIS A 185 -6.96 9.57 -2.46
C HIS A 185 -7.71 10.86 -2.82
N GLY A 186 -7.02 11.92 -3.22
CA GLY A 186 -7.60 13.24 -3.50
C GLY A 186 -7.96 14.04 -2.24
N LYS A 187 -7.48 13.62 -1.06
CA LYS A 187 -7.72 14.30 0.22
C LYS A 187 -6.76 15.47 0.39
N ARG A 188 -7.11 16.64 -0.14
CA ARG A 188 -6.24 17.85 -0.13
C ARG A 188 -5.84 18.33 1.26
N ILE A 189 -6.60 18.00 2.30
CA ILE A 189 -6.21 18.24 3.70
C ILE A 189 -4.83 17.64 4.02
N SER A 190 -4.40 16.59 3.30
CA SER A 190 -3.10 15.97 3.48
C SER A 190 -1.94 16.93 3.22
N TYR A 191 -2.10 17.95 2.38
CA TYR A 191 -1.08 18.99 2.21
C TYR A 191 -0.81 19.73 3.53
N LEU A 192 -1.85 20.13 4.25
CA LEU A 192 -1.70 20.77 5.55
C LEU A 192 -1.05 19.83 6.57
N LEU A 193 -1.42 18.56 6.56
CA LEU A 193 -0.82 17.56 7.45
C LEU A 193 0.67 17.33 7.12
N ILE A 194 1.04 17.27 5.83
CA ILE A 194 2.44 17.15 5.39
C ILE A 194 3.22 18.39 5.81
N LEU A 195 2.65 19.59 5.63
CA LEU A 195 3.28 20.85 6.03
C LEU A 195 3.53 20.87 7.54
N PHE A 196 2.50 20.61 8.34
CA PHE A 196 2.61 20.56 9.80
C PHE A 196 3.64 19.54 10.26
N PHE A 197 3.57 18.32 9.73
CA PHE A 197 4.51 17.26 10.07
C PHE A 197 5.95 17.62 9.70
N SER A 198 6.16 18.24 8.53
CA SER A 198 7.50 18.65 8.11
C SER A 198 8.06 19.78 8.95
N LEU A 199 7.26 20.79 9.29
CA LEU A 199 7.67 21.87 10.21
C LEU A 199 8.00 21.33 11.60
N PHE A 200 7.18 20.44 12.13
CA PHE A 200 7.43 19.79 13.43
C PHE A 200 8.73 18.97 13.40
N SER A 201 8.96 18.19 12.35
CA SER A 201 10.19 17.39 12.18
C SER A 201 11.44 18.26 12.11
N ILE A 202 11.38 19.37 11.37
CA ILE A 202 12.48 20.35 11.29
C ILE A 202 12.75 20.93 12.68
N LEU A 203 11.70 21.36 13.39
CA LEU A 203 11.83 21.91 14.74
C LEU A 203 12.51 20.90 15.68
N VAL A 204 12.06 19.64 15.68
CA VAL A 204 12.64 18.57 16.51
C VAL A 204 14.11 18.34 16.16
N ILE A 205 14.47 18.30 14.88
CA ILE A 205 15.85 18.11 14.43
C ILE A 205 16.75 19.23 14.95
N PHE A 206 16.33 20.50 14.85
CA PHE A 206 17.14 21.64 15.28
C PHE A 206 17.18 21.84 16.80
N THR A 207 16.10 21.49 17.51
CA THR A 207 16.04 21.71 18.95
C THR A 207 16.75 20.64 19.75
N TYR A 208 16.56 19.37 19.37
CA TYR A 208 17.07 18.23 20.14
C TYR A 208 18.25 17.53 19.49
N ASN A 209 18.56 17.85 18.23
CA ASN A 209 19.61 17.19 17.42
C ASN A 209 19.61 15.65 17.58
N PRO A 210 18.46 15.00 17.41
CA PRO A 210 18.26 13.59 17.77
C PRO A 210 18.89 12.62 16.79
N ILE A 211 19.41 13.11 15.66
CA ILE A 211 20.00 12.31 14.58
C ILE A 211 21.39 12.85 14.19
N ASN A 212 22.28 11.94 13.83
CA ASN A 212 23.62 12.30 13.42
C ASN A 212 23.64 13.03 12.07
N MET A 213 23.78 14.37 12.10
CA MET A 213 23.80 15.22 10.91
C MET A 213 25.07 15.09 10.04
N SER A 214 26.07 14.31 10.46
CA SER A 214 27.22 14.00 9.60
C SER A 214 26.82 13.04 8.47
N LEU A 215 25.80 12.21 8.68
CA LEU A 215 25.34 11.21 7.71
C LEU A 215 24.53 11.84 6.58
N ILE A 216 24.71 11.30 5.37
CA ILE A 216 23.97 11.72 4.17
C ILE A 216 22.46 11.44 4.33
N SER A 217 22.08 10.33 4.96
CA SER A 217 20.69 9.99 5.25
C SER A 217 19.97 11.07 6.06
N SER A 218 20.63 11.60 7.09
CA SER A 218 20.09 12.68 7.94
C SER A 218 19.93 13.99 7.19
N LYS A 219 20.92 14.37 6.39
CA LYS A 219 20.87 15.57 5.54
C LYS A 219 19.75 15.48 4.50
N LEU A 220 19.57 14.31 3.89
CA LEU A 220 18.50 14.11 2.90
C LEU A 220 17.12 14.09 3.55
N LEU A 221 16.96 13.52 4.74
CA LEU A 221 15.70 13.60 5.47
C LEU A 221 15.33 15.06 5.79
N LEU A 222 16.29 15.85 6.28
CA LEU A 222 16.08 17.28 6.54
C LEU A 222 15.72 18.01 5.23
N ALA A 223 16.47 17.75 4.15
CA ALA A 223 16.18 18.33 2.82
C ALA A 223 14.78 17.97 2.34
N GLN A 224 14.33 16.74 2.52
CA GLN A 224 12.97 16.32 2.19
C GLN A 224 11.91 17.14 2.93
N HIS A 225 12.08 17.34 4.25
CA HIS A 225 11.16 18.16 5.03
C HIS A 225 11.17 19.63 4.60
N CYS A 226 12.34 20.22 4.34
CA CYS A 226 12.45 21.58 3.81
C CYS A 226 11.77 21.72 2.42
N CYS A 227 12.00 20.78 1.52
CA CYS A 227 11.32 20.74 0.21
C CYS A 227 9.81 20.65 0.36
N ASN A 228 9.32 19.85 1.30
CA ASN A 228 7.88 19.73 1.58
C ASN A 228 7.29 21.08 2.03
N VAL A 229 7.94 21.78 2.95
CA VAL A 229 7.48 23.08 3.43
C VAL A 229 7.39 24.07 2.25
N ILE A 230 8.44 24.19 1.45
CA ILE A 230 8.48 25.11 0.29
C ILE A 230 7.40 24.75 -0.73
N THR A 231 7.35 23.49 -1.15
CA THR A 231 6.45 23.04 -2.22
C THR A 231 4.99 23.13 -1.81
N VAL A 232 4.67 22.67 -0.59
CA VAL A 232 3.27 22.68 -0.10
C VAL A 232 2.79 24.11 0.13
N THR A 233 3.62 24.97 0.71
CA THR A 233 3.29 26.40 0.86
C THR A 233 3.04 27.06 -0.48
N GLY A 234 3.86 26.77 -1.48
CA GLY A 234 3.67 27.26 -2.87
C GLY A 234 2.33 26.77 -3.45
N ILE A 235 2.03 25.48 -3.37
CA ILE A 235 0.76 24.92 -3.87
C ILE A 235 -0.45 25.59 -3.19
N LEU A 236 -0.45 25.71 -1.86
CA LEU A 236 -1.55 26.32 -1.11
C LEU A 236 -1.71 27.81 -1.47
N PHE A 237 -0.62 28.53 -1.65
CA PHE A 237 -0.63 29.94 -2.07
C PHE A 237 -1.27 30.09 -3.47
N PHE A 238 -0.84 29.31 -4.48
CA PHE A 238 -1.40 29.37 -5.82
C PHE A 238 -2.89 28.94 -5.86
N GLN A 239 -3.29 27.98 -5.06
CA GLN A 239 -4.70 27.59 -4.92
C GLN A 239 -5.54 28.71 -4.33
N SER A 240 -5.03 29.45 -3.34
CA SER A 240 -5.74 30.60 -2.76
C SER A 240 -5.94 31.71 -3.77
N LEU A 241 -4.92 32.01 -4.59
CA LEU A 241 -5.01 33.02 -5.66
C LEU A 241 -6.01 32.64 -6.76
N SER A 242 -6.06 31.35 -7.14
CA SER A 242 -7.03 30.88 -8.13
C SER A 242 -8.49 31.00 -7.63
N ASN A 243 -8.74 30.69 -6.36
CA ASN A 243 -10.07 30.84 -5.75
C ASN A 243 -10.50 32.31 -5.66
N ILE A 244 -9.59 33.24 -5.42
CA ILE A 244 -9.88 34.69 -5.39
C ILE A 244 -10.25 35.19 -6.79
N ARG A 245 -9.63 34.67 -7.86
CA ARG A 245 -9.98 35.04 -9.24
C ARG A 245 -11.38 34.59 -9.64
N ILE A 246 -11.78 33.38 -9.25
CA ILE A 246 -13.12 32.84 -9.54
C ILE A 246 -14.23 33.64 -8.82
N LEU A 247 -13.96 34.22 -7.66
CA LEU A 247 -14.92 35.03 -6.91
C LEU A 247 -15.05 36.47 -7.45
N LYS A 248 -14.17 36.90 -8.39
CA LYS A 248 -14.19 38.22 -9.02
C LYS A 248 -14.72 38.24 -10.45
N THR A 249 -15.04 37.09 -11.00
CA THR A 249 -15.72 36.91 -12.29
C THR A 249 -17.15 36.48 -12.07
#